data_7b1a71113dc71939ac14688773dc5753
#
_entry.id   7b1a71113dc71939ac14688773dc5753
#
_cell.length_a   1.000
_cell.length_b   1.000
_cell.length_c   1.000
_cell.angle_alpha   90.00
_cell.angle_beta   90.00
_cell.angle_gamma   90.00
#
_symmetry.space_group_name_H-M   'P 1'
#
loop_
_entity.id
_entity.type
_entity.pdbx_description
1 polymer ?
#
loop_
_entity_poly.entity_id
_entity_poly.type
_entity_poly.pdbx_seq_one_letter_code
_entity_poly.pdbx_strand_id
1 'polypeptide(L)'
;TARVQGLETLSIRAERINANALEMARWLERHPKVERVNYPGLESSKYHSLAKKYLKNNGFGGVLSFFIKGNEKQTAKVIDNLSLISHVANVGDTRTLIIHPATTTHEQLSKEAQLASGVYPNMLRLSLGLEHIDDIKAELDEALAKL
;
A
#
# COMPACT_ATOMS: atom_id res chain seq x y z
N THR A 1 25.15 12.13 13.85
CA THR A 1 24.44 10.93 14.33
C THR A 1 23.56 10.33 13.22
N ALA A 2 23.19 9.07 13.30
CA ALA A 2 22.34 8.40 12.32
C ALA A 2 20.99 9.11 12.10
N ARG A 3 20.42 9.73 13.12
CA ARG A 3 19.19 10.52 13.02
C ARG A 3 19.36 11.78 12.16
N VAL A 4 20.47 12.49 12.32
CA VAL A 4 20.77 13.67 11.51
C VAL A 4 20.97 13.29 10.05
N GLN A 5 21.76 12.25 9.78
CA GLN A 5 21.95 11.72 8.43
C GLN A 5 20.61 11.29 7.78
N GLY A 6 19.72 10.69 8.55
CA GLY A 6 18.38 10.33 8.06
C GLY A 6 17.52 11.53 7.67
N LEU A 7 17.70 12.68 8.30
CA LEU A 7 16.97 13.91 7.97
C LEU A 7 17.49 14.59 6.70
N GLU A 8 18.78 14.45 6.38
CA GLU A 8 19.41 15.12 5.22
C GLU A 8 18.75 14.74 3.88
N THR A 9 18.25 13.52 3.76
CA THR A 9 17.61 13.00 2.52
C THR A 9 16.12 12.80 2.66
N LEU A 10 15.51 13.26 3.76
CA LEU A 10 14.09 12.97 4.03
C LEU A 10 13.15 13.52 2.95
N SER A 11 13.37 14.76 2.49
CA SER A 11 12.52 15.38 1.46
C SER A 11 12.55 14.59 0.15
N ILE A 12 13.73 14.21 -0.31
CA ILE A 12 13.94 13.46 -1.54
C ILE A 12 13.27 12.08 -1.43
N ARG A 13 13.43 11.40 -0.29
CA ARG A 13 12.77 10.10 -0.06
C ARG A 13 11.26 10.25 -0.02
N ALA A 14 10.74 11.26 0.66
CA ALA A 14 9.30 11.52 0.75
C ALA A 14 8.70 11.82 -0.63
N GLU A 15 9.35 12.63 -1.45
CA GLU A 15 8.91 12.92 -2.82
C GLU A 15 8.83 11.63 -3.66
N ARG A 16 9.88 10.80 -3.61
CA ARG A 16 9.91 9.54 -4.36
C ARG A 16 8.83 8.56 -3.88
N ILE A 17 8.68 8.40 -2.57
CA ILE A 17 7.65 7.54 -1.96
C ILE A 17 6.25 8.00 -2.37
N ASN A 18 5.96 9.30 -2.28
CA ASN A 18 4.67 9.87 -2.67
C ASN A 18 4.37 9.65 -4.16
N ALA A 19 5.36 9.85 -5.03
CA ALA A 19 5.22 9.61 -6.45
C ALA A 19 4.94 8.14 -6.77
N ASN A 20 5.69 7.23 -6.16
CA ASN A 20 5.47 5.79 -6.28
C ASN A 20 4.08 5.38 -5.78
N ALA A 21 3.63 5.94 -4.64
CA ALA A 21 2.31 5.61 -4.08
C ALA A 21 1.17 6.05 -4.99
N LEU A 22 1.23 7.25 -5.53
CA LEU A 22 0.21 7.75 -6.45
C LEU A 22 0.14 6.93 -7.74
N GLU A 23 1.29 6.64 -8.32
CA GLU A 23 1.39 5.84 -9.54
C GLU A 23 0.90 4.39 -9.32
N MET A 24 1.29 3.78 -8.20
CA MET A 24 0.82 2.46 -7.81
C MET A 24 -0.70 2.44 -7.58
N ALA A 25 -1.24 3.44 -6.88
CA ALA A 25 -2.67 3.53 -6.63
C ALA A 25 -3.48 3.60 -7.93
N ARG A 26 -3.03 4.43 -8.90
CA ARG A 26 -3.65 4.54 -10.23
C ARG A 26 -3.58 3.26 -11.03
N TRP A 27 -2.46 2.55 -10.94
CA TRP A 27 -2.29 1.26 -11.62
C TRP A 27 -3.19 0.19 -11.01
N LEU A 28 -3.22 0.07 -9.69
CA LEU A 28 -4.06 -0.89 -8.96
C LEU A 28 -5.56 -0.64 -9.20
N GLU A 29 -5.99 0.62 -9.25
CA GLU A 29 -7.40 0.98 -9.50
C GLU A 29 -7.91 0.43 -10.84
N ARG A 30 -7.02 0.28 -11.82
CA ARG A 30 -7.35 -0.25 -13.16
C ARG A 30 -7.07 -1.74 -13.31
N HIS A 31 -6.47 -2.37 -12.30
CA HIS A 31 -6.08 -3.76 -12.39
C HIS A 31 -7.28 -4.70 -12.30
N PRO A 32 -7.44 -5.70 -13.22
CA PRO A 32 -8.63 -6.55 -13.30
C PRO A 32 -8.89 -7.41 -12.05
N LYS A 33 -7.85 -7.75 -11.30
CA LYS A 33 -7.94 -8.54 -10.05
C LYS A 33 -8.18 -7.70 -8.80
N VAL A 34 -8.16 -6.37 -8.91
CA VAL A 34 -8.40 -5.43 -7.80
C VAL A 34 -9.85 -4.95 -7.83
N GLU A 35 -10.51 -5.00 -6.70
CA GLU A 35 -11.89 -4.54 -6.50
C GLU A 35 -11.94 -3.03 -6.31
N ARG A 36 -11.07 -2.51 -5.43
CA ARG A 36 -10.98 -1.08 -5.12
C ARG A 36 -9.65 -0.74 -4.44
N VAL A 37 -9.32 0.53 -4.47
CA VAL A 37 -8.12 1.09 -3.80
C VAL A 37 -8.55 2.19 -2.85
N ASN A 38 -7.94 2.24 -1.67
CA ASN A 38 -8.10 3.31 -0.70
C ASN A 38 -6.81 4.13 -0.62
N TYR A 39 -6.82 5.28 -1.28
CA TYR A 39 -5.69 6.21 -1.29
C TYR A 39 -6.21 7.64 -1.57
N PRO A 40 -5.90 8.63 -0.72
CA PRO A 40 -6.46 9.98 -0.84
C PRO A 40 -5.96 10.77 -2.06
N GLY A 41 -4.89 10.30 -2.70
CA GLY A 41 -4.37 10.87 -3.95
C GLY A 41 -5.17 10.51 -5.20
N LEU A 42 -6.05 9.51 -5.15
CA LEU A 42 -6.94 9.16 -6.25
C LEU A 42 -8.11 10.15 -6.33
N GLU A 43 -8.43 10.60 -7.54
CA GLU A 43 -9.57 11.50 -7.78
C GLU A 43 -10.91 10.85 -7.43
N SER A 44 -11.00 9.52 -7.53
CA SER A 44 -12.15 8.72 -7.13
C SER A 44 -12.36 8.66 -5.60
N SER A 45 -11.35 9.03 -4.80
CA SER A 45 -11.46 9.03 -3.34
C SER A 45 -12.35 10.16 -2.85
N LYS A 46 -13.32 9.83 -1.99
CA LYS A 46 -14.16 10.82 -1.32
C LYS A 46 -13.37 11.84 -0.46
N TYR A 47 -12.13 11.51 -0.12
CA TYR A 47 -11.24 12.37 0.66
C TYR A 47 -10.27 13.19 -0.19
N HIS A 48 -10.29 13.05 -1.52
CA HIS A 48 -9.31 13.69 -2.40
C HIS A 48 -9.29 15.22 -2.26
N SER A 49 -10.45 15.87 -2.22
CA SER A 49 -10.57 17.32 -2.05
C SER A 49 -10.01 17.81 -0.72
N LEU A 50 -10.24 17.07 0.38
CA LEU A 50 -9.67 17.36 1.69
C LEU A 50 -8.16 17.13 1.70
N ALA A 51 -7.69 16.06 1.07
CA ALA A 51 -6.27 15.78 0.96
C ALA A 51 -5.54 16.90 0.20
N LYS A 52 -6.08 17.37 -0.91
CA LYS A 52 -5.53 18.53 -1.64
C LYS A 52 -5.51 19.82 -0.80
N LYS A 53 -6.49 20.00 0.07
CA LYS A 53 -6.55 21.17 0.95
C LYS A 53 -5.49 21.15 2.04
N TYR A 54 -5.22 19.99 2.65
CA TYR A 54 -4.39 19.88 3.84
C TYR A 54 -2.98 19.35 3.57
N LEU A 55 -2.80 18.53 2.54
CA LEU A 55 -1.50 18.01 2.15
C LEU A 55 -0.87 18.90 1.09
N LYS A 56 0.42 19.18 1.25
CA LYS A 56 1.16 20.09 0.37
C LYS A 56 1.88 19.33 -0.75
N ASN A 57 2.24 20.06 -1.80
CA ASN A 57 3.12 19.59 -2.89
C ASN A 57 2.63 18.34 -3.60
N ASN A 58 1.32 18.10 -3.68
CA ASN A 58 0.73 16.89 -4.26
C ASN A 58 1.25 15.57 -3.63
N GLY A 59 1.76 15.64 -2.40
CA GLY A 59 2.17 14.48 -1.63
C GLY A 59 1.01 13.94 -0.81
N PHE A 60 0.46 12.79 -1.19
CA PHE A 60 -0.71 12.19 -0.53
C PHE A 60 -0.36 11.05 0.41
N GLY A 61 0.92 10.89 0.73
CA GLY A 61 1.45 9.83 1.58
C GLY A 61 1.99 8.63 0.81
N GLY A 62 2.72 7.79 1.53
CA GLY A 62 3.39 6.60 0.98
C GLY A 62 2.65 5.29 1.24
N VAL A 63 1.47 5.33 1.87
CA VAL A 63 0.71 4.14 2.25
C VAL A 63 -0.64 4.13 1.55
N LEU A 64 -0.98 2.99 1.00
CA LEU A 64 -2.30 2.72 0.43
C LEU A 64 -2.81 1.35 0.89
N SER A 65 -4.09 1.13 0.82
CA SER A 65 -4.68 -0.20 0.89
C SER A 65 -5.48 -0.50 -0.38
N PHE A 66 -5.46 -1.76 -0.78
CA PHE A 66 -6.22 -2.24 -1.90
C PHE A 66 -6.89 -3.57 -1.56
N PHE A 67 -7.97 -3.84 -2.27
CA PHE A 67 -8.84 -4.98 -2.01
C PHE A 67 -8.86 -5.85 -3.25
N ILE A 68 -8.51 -7.11 -3.11
CA ILE A 68 -8.52 -8.04 -4.24
C ILE A 68 -9.90 -8.64 -4.47
N LYS A 69 -10.18 -9.03 -5.70
CA LYS A 69 -11.35 -9.84 -6.04
C LYS A 69 -11.10 -11.30 -5.64
N GLY A 70 -11.19 -11.59 -4.34
CA GLY A 70 -10.89 -12.90 -3.81
C GLY A 70 -11.21 -13.01 -2.32
N ASN A 71 -11.02 -14.21 -1.78
CA ASN A 71 -11.22 -14.48 -0.36
C ASN A 71 -9.94 -14.27 0.47
N GLU A 72 -10.05 -14.45 1.79
CA GLU A 72 -8.94 -14.28 2.73
C GLU A 72 -7.72 -15.15 2.39
N LYS A 73 -7.94 -16.42 2.01
CA LYS A 73 -6.85 -17.33 1.65
C LYS A 73 -6.13 -16.93 0.37
N GLN A 74 -6.88 -16.48 -0.62
CA GLN A 74 -6.32 -15.95 -1.86
C GLN A 74 -5.52 -14.68 -1.60
N THR A 75 -6.02 -13.80 -0.74
CA THR A 75 -5.33 -12.56 -0.35
C THR A 75 -3.99 -12.86 0.34
N ALA A 76 -3.97 -13.80 1.27
CA ALA A 76 -2.73 -14.23 1.93
C ALA A 76 -1.70 -14.80 0.92
N LYS A 77 -2.16 -15.57 -0.06
CA LYS A 77 -1.29 -16.14 -1.10
C LYS A 77 -0.59 -15.10 -2.00
N VAL A 78 -1.15 -13.91 -2.15
CA VAL A 78 -0.46 -12.84 -2.90
C VAL A 78 0.91 -12.57 -2.27
N ILE A 79 0.96 -12.48 -0.94
CA ILE A 79 2.20 -12.20 -0.21
C ILE A 79 3.24 -13.32 -0.38
N ASP A 80 2.80 -14.58 -0.39
CA ASP A 80 3.71 -15.74 -0.52
C ASP A 80 4.45 -15.77 -1.86
N ASN A 81 3.98 -15.05 -2.86
CA ASN A 81 4.56 -14.98 -4.21
C ASN A 81 5.44 -13.74 -4.43
N LEU A 82 5.74 -12.98 -3.39
CA LEU A 82 6.56 -11.76 -3.48
C LEU A 82 7.99 -12.04 -3.05
N SER A 83 8.96 -11.36 -3.70
CA SER A 83 10.40 -11.45 -3.40
C SER A 83 11.04 -10.08 -3.17
N LEU A 84 10.71 -9.07 -3.98
CA LEU A 84 11.18 -7.70 -3.85
C LEU A 84 10.45 -6.99 -2.71
N ILE A 85 9.12 -7.12 -2.66
CA ILE A 85 8.26 -6.49 -1.66
C ILE A 85 8.32 -7.32 -0.38
N SER A 86 8.74 -6.70 0.73
CA SER A 86 8.93 -7.40 2.01
C SER A 86 7.63 -7.49 2.81
N HIS A 87 7.36 -8.67 3.40
CA HIS A 87 6.22 -8.88 4.29
C HIS A 87 6.55 -8.37 5.70
N VAL A 88 6.39 -7.08 5.91
CA VAL A 88 6.70 -6.38 7.18
C VAL A 88 5.74 -5.21 7.38
N ALA A 89 5.35 -4.95 8.63
CA ALA A 89 4.56 -3.79 9.02
C ALA A 89 5.47 -2.61 9.38
N ASN A 90 5.60 -1.63 8.47
CA ASN A 90 6.29 -0.37 8.73
C ASN A 90 5.74 0.73 7.81
N VAL A 91 6.18 1.96 8.04
CA VAL A 91 5.82 3.13 7.22
C VAL A 91 7.08 4.00 7.04
N GLY A 92 7.32 4.47 5.81
CA GLY A 92 8.45 5.35 5.51
C GLY A 92 9.79 4.63 5.36
N ASP A 93 9.77 3.32 5.17
CA ASP A 93 10.95 2.53 4.85
C ASP A 93 11.42 2.83 3.42
N THR A 94 12.71 2.61 3.16
CA THR A 94 13.27 2.68 1.81
C THR A 94 12.82 1.52 0.92
N ARG A 95 12.40 0.42 1.52
CA ARG A 95 11.82 -0.75 0.85
C ARG A 95 10.31 -0.66 0.78
N THR A 96 9.75 -1.17 -0.29
CA THR A 96 8.31 -1.40 -0.38
C THR A 96 7.90 -2.58 0.49
N LEU A 97 6.90 -2.37 1.32
CA LEU A 97 6.41 -3.32 2.33
C LEU A 97 4.93 -3.61 2.11
N ILE A 98 4.54 -4.85 2.39
CA ILE A 98 3.14 -5.29 2.31
C ILE A 98 2.74 -6.06 3.56
N ILE A 99 1.50 -5.91 3.97
CA ILE A 99 0.88 -6.77 4.99
C ILE A 99 -0.54 -7.16 4.59
N HIS A 100 -0.98 -8.30 5.11
CA HIS A 100 -2.38 -8.70 5.14
C HIS A 100 -2.90 -8.47 6.57
N PRO A 101 -3.57 -7.33 6.85
CA PRO A 101 -3.90 -6.95 8.23
C PRO A 101 -4.76 -7.96 8.97
N ALA A 102 -5.68 -8.62 8.27
CA ALA A 102 -6.60 -9.59 8.87
C ALA A 102 -5.89 -10.82 9.50
N THR A 103 -4.74 -11.24 8.94
CA THR A 103 -3.97 -12.40 9.42
C THR A 103 -2.66 -12.03 10.11
N THR A 104 -2.40 -10.74 10.33
CA THR A 104 -1.16 -10.26 10.96
C THR A 104 -1.45 -9.27 12.08
N THR A 105 -1.50 -7.97 11.78
CA THR A 105 -1.62 -6.91 12.80
C THR A 105 -2.95 -6.92 13.55
N HIS A 106 -4.00 -7.52 12.99
CA HIS A 106 -5.36 -7.58 13.56
C HIS A 106 -5.84 -9.03 13.77
N GLU A 107 -4.95 -10.02 13.69
CA GLU A 107 -5.28 -11.45 13.81
C GLU A 107 -5.99 -11.79 15.14
N GLN A 108 -5.64 -11.12 16.22
CA GLN A 108 -6.22 -11.37 17.55
C GLN A 108 -7.63 -10.81 17.73
N LEU A 109 -8.12 -9.99 16.79
CA LEU A 109 -9.47 -9.43 16.82
C LEU A 109 -10.49 -10.41 16.25
N SER A 110 -11.72 -10.39 16.79
CA SER A 110 -12.84 -11.08 16.15
C SER A 110 -13.11 -10.51 14.74
N LYS A 111 -13.77 -11.27 13.88
CA LYS A 111 -14.11 -10.80 12.52
C LYS A 111 -14.95 -9.53 12.54
N GLU A 112 -15.88 -9.41 13.50
CA GLU A 112 -16.71 -8.22 13.69
C GLU A 112 -15.85 -7.01 14.12
N ALA A 113 -14.90 -7.22 15.02
CA ALA A 113 -13.99 -6.17 15.47
C ALA A 113 -13.02 -5.74 14.36
N GLN A 114 -12.55 -6.67 13.52
CA GLN A 114 -11.76 -6.36 12.34
C GLN A 114 -12.55 -5.45 11.39
N LEU A 115 -13.77 -5.83 11.03
CA LEU A 115 -14.64 -5.04 10.14
C LEU A 115 -14.94 -3.65 10.72
N ALA A 116 -15.24 -3.57 12.02
CA ALA A 116 -15.46 -2.30 12.72
C ALA A 116 -14.22 -1.39 12.68
N SER A 117 -13.03 -1.96 12.64
CA SER A 117 -11.75 -1.24 12.49
C SER A 117 -11.41 -0.91 11.03
N GLY A 118 -12.25 -1.30 10.06
CA GLY A 118 -12.00 -1.10 8.63
C GLY A 118 -11.04 -2.12 8.01
N VAL A 119 -10.80 -3.25 8.69
CA VAL A 119 -9.98 -4.36 8.20
C VAL A 119 -10.87 -5.43 7.60
N TYR A 120 -10.67 -5.69 6.30
CA TYR A 120 -11.44 -6.64 5.52
C TYR A 120 -10.57 -7.86 5.17
N PRO A 121 -11.18 -9.06 5.00
CA PRO A 121 -10.43 -10.28 4.68
C PRO A 121 -9.64 -10.22 3.37
N ASN A 122 -10.10 -9.44 2.41
CA ASN A 122 -9.48 -9.27 1.09
C ASN A 122 -8.63 -8.00 0.97
N MET A 123 -8.25 -7.37 2.10
CA MET A 123 -7.47 -6.13 2.13
C MET A 123 -5.98 -6.40 2.28
N LEU A 124 -5.19 -5.76 1.43
CA LEU A 124 -3.74 -5.64 1.57
C LEU A 124 -3.34 -4.18 1.80
N ARG A 125 -2.37 -3.95 2.68
CA ARG A 125 -1.78 -2.63 2.89
C ARG A 125 -0.37 -2.60 2.31
N LEU A 126 -0.12 -1.64 1.44
CA LEU A 126 1.17 -1.43 0.79
C LEU A 126 1.79 -0.12 1.29
N SER A 127 3.03 -0.19 1.75
CA SER A 127 3.86 0.98 2.10
C SER A 127 4.97 1.09 1.06
N LEU A 128 4.90 2.12 0.21
CA LEU A 128 5.80 2.28 -0.92
C LEU A 128 7.19 2.72 -0.47
N GLY A 129 8.21 2.14 -1.08
CA GLY A 129 9.62 2.50 -0.91
C GLY A 129 10.17 3.27 -2.11
N LEU A 130 11.48 3.15 -2.30
CA LEU A 130 12.25 3.93 -3.28
C LEU A 130 12.52 3.15 -4.57
N GLU A 131 12.15 1.88 -4.67
CA GLU A 131 12.40 1.03 -5.82
C GLU A 131 11.78 1.63 -7.09
N HIS A 132 12.24 1.17 -8.24
CA HIS A 132 11.64 1.57 -9.51
C HIS A 132 10.18 1.09 -9.55
N ILE A 133 9.28 1.98 -9.93
CA ILE A 133 7.83 1.70 -9.87
C ILE A 133 7.43 0.52 -10.76
N ASP A 134 8.10 0.34 -11.90
CA ASP A 134 7.78 -0.76 -12.82
C ASP A 134 8.17 -2.12 -12.24
N ASP A 135 9.22 -2.19 -11.42
CA ASP A 135 9.62 -3.43 -10.73
C ASP A 135 8.57 -3.84 -9.69
N ILE A 136 8.05 -2.85 -8.93
CA ILE A 136 6.98 -3.09 -7.96
C ILE A 136 5.69 -3.55 -8.66
N LYS A 137 5.33 -2.90 -9.78
CA LYS A 137 4.17 -3.28 -10.60
C LYS A 137 4.30 -4.69 -11.15
N ALA A 138 5.46 -5.01 -11.73
CA ALA A 138 5.71 -6.31 -12.34
C ALA A 138 5.59 -7.45 -11.32
N GLU A 139 6.14 -7.27 -10.13
CA GLU A 139 6.05 -8.29 -9.07
C GLU A 139 4.61 -8.46 -8.58
N LEU A 140 3.88 -7.38 -8.34
CA LEU A 140 2.47 -7.45 -7.94
C LEU A 140 1.58 -8.04 -9.03
N ASP A 141 1.81 -7.69 -10.28
CA ASP A 141 1.06 -8.26 -11.42
C ASP A 141 1.25 -9.77 -11.50
N GLU A 142 2.49 -10.25 -11.38
CA GLU A 142 2.80 -11.69 -11.35
C GLU A 142 2.13 -12.39 -10.18
N ALA A 143 2.16 -11.80 -8.98
CA ALA A 143 1.54 -12.38 -7.79
C ALA A 143 0.01 -12.42 -7.91
N LEU A 144 -0.61 -11.36 -8.44
CA LEU A 144 -2.05 -11.30 -8.67
C LEU A 144 -2.52 -12.23 -9.79
N ALA A 145 -1.69 -12.48 -10.80
CA ALA A 145 -2.00 -13.40 -11.89
C ALA A 145 -2.13 -14.87 -11.43
N LYS A 146 -1.54 -15.21 -10.28
CA LYS A 146 -1.60 -16.56 -9.68
C LYS A 146 -2.87 -16.82 -8.85
N LEU A 147 -3.78 -15.84 -8.76
CA LEU A 147 -5.09 -15.97 -8.11
C LEU A 147 -6.13 -16.66 -9.03
#